data_34c775d7e1c3edff378ff36d0dc12dda
#
_entry.id   34c775d7e1c3edff378ff36d0dc12dda
#
_cell.length_a   1.000
_cell.length_b   1.000
_cell.length_c   1.000
_cell.angle_alpha   90.00
_cell.angle_beta   90.00
_cell.angle_gamma   90.00
#
_symmetry.space_group_name_H-M   'P 1'
#
loop_
_entity.id
_entity.type
_entity.pdbx_description
1 polymer ?
#
loop_
_entity_poly.entity_id
_entity_poly.type
_entity_poly.pdbx_seq_one_letter_code
_entity_poly.pdbx_strand_id
1 'polypeptide(L)'
;YVENAVKKGHFLGVCGDTRFVPDFATAQSVQALLELYNVTKNDKYKEAAVSAAKIYTASVYTHPIPTSAVKRVKGVERKDWEISQVGLSFEHGGVAGSANHRGPILLASHAGMFVRMYGLTKDSLFLNMARAAAIGRDAFVDLKTGVASYYWDSMNNGAGPYPHHAWWQVGWITDYLLSEISLRSNGRITYPGGFITPKVGPHQTYGFAPGTVFGTKADLIIRPGLFKLDNPAMEYMTAVNGKEKTVFLILLNNDDEKQTSQIEMDTECLFPGKKIRVKNVACLDNQGYSTPIDGVENWNVTTDAYGLTVLKIKYK
;
A
#
# COMPACT_ATOMS: atom_id res chain seq x y z
N TYR A 1 -3.78 -22.00 -16.52
CA TYR A 1 -4.55 -20.77 -16.26
C TYR A 1 -4.62 -19.87 -17.50
N VAL A 2 -3.48 -19.53 -18.14
CA VAL A 2 -3.46 -18.66 -19.33
C VAL A 2 -4.39 -19.19 -20.42
N GLU A 3 -4.31 -20.46 -20.78
CA GLU A 3 -5.10 -21.07 -21.87
C GLU A 3 -6.57 -21.23 -21.51
N ASN A 4 -6.88 -21.55 -20.26
CA ASN A 4 -8.21 -21.93 -19.86
C ASN A 4 -9.04 -20.81 -19.23
N ALA A 5 -8.40 -19.81 -18.61
CA ALA A 5 -9.08 -18.69 -18.00
C ALA A 5 -8.86 -17.39 -18.79
N VAL A 6 -7.60 -16.97 -18.93
CA VAL A 6 -7.29 -15.65 -19.51
C VAL A 6 -7.75 -15.53 -20.94
N LYS A 7 -7.38 -16.48 -21.82
CA LYS A 7 -7.74 -16.46 -23.24
C LYS A 7 -9.25 -16.58 -23.48
N LYS A 8 -9.96 -17.25 -22.58
CA LYS A 8 -11.42 -17.44 -22.69
C LYS A 8 -12.22 -16.37 -21.96
N GLY A 9 -11.57 -15.52 -21.17
CA GLY A 9 -12.24 -14.55 -20.32
C GLY A 9 -13.09 -15.17 -19.21
N HIS A 10 -12.84 -16.43 -18.84
CA HIS A 10 -13.61 -17.17 -17.84
C HIS A 10 -12.78 -17.31 -16.56
N PHE A 11 -13.09 -16.53 -15.55
CA PHE A 11 -12.43 -16.56 -14.25
C PHE A 11 -13.33 -17.22 -13.22
N LEU A 12 -12.80 -18.23 -12.53
CA LEU A 12 -13.47 -18.81 -11.38
C LEU A 12 -13.21 -17.95 -10.15
N GLY A 13 -14.26 -17.69 -9.39
CA GLY A 13 -14.16 -16.95 -8.14
C GLY A 13 -13.49 -17.75 -7.02
N VAL A 14 -13.11 -17.05 -5.98
CA VAL A 14 -12.49 -17.61 -4.78
C VAL A 14 -13.52 -18.33 -3.90
N CYS A 15 -13.06 -19.17 -2.98
CA CYS A 15 -13.88 -19.90 -1.99
C CYS A 15 -15.04 -20.75 -2.58
N GLY A 16 -14.81 -21.32 -3.75
CA GLY A 16 -15.80 -22.20 -4.38
C GLY A 16 -16.93 -21.47 -5.12
N ASP A 17 -16.81 -20.18 -5.32
CA ASP A 17 -17.70 -19.44 -6.21
C ASP A 17 -17.50 -19.94 -7.65
N THR A 18 -18.54 -20.51 -8.21
CA THR A 18 -18.52 -21.11 -9.56
C THR A 18 -18.90 -20.14 -10.67
N ARG A 19 -19.23 -18.91 -10.34
CA ARG A 19 -19.54 -17.88 -11.33
C ARG A 19 -18.27 -17.36 -11.99
N PHE A 20 -18.35 -17.08 -13.25
CA PHE A 20 -17.24 -16.53 -14.04
C PHE A 20 -17.12 -15.00 -13.82
N VAL A 21 -16.74 -14.62 -12.62
CA VAL A 21 -16.61 -13.21 -12.23
C VAL A 21 -15.17 -12.95 -11.83
N PRO A 22 -14.54 -11.92 -12.41
CA PRO A 22 -13.21 -11.50 -11.94
C PRO A 22 -13.32 -10.95 -10.53
N ASP A 23 -12.61 -11.55 -9.61
CA ASP A 23 -12.56 -11.18 -8.19
C ASP A 23 -11.11 -11.19 -7.65
N PHE A 24 -10.98 -11.29 -6.35
CA PHE A 24 -9.68 -11.38 -5.68
C PHE A 24 -8.75 -12.46 -6.28
N ALA A 25 -9.27 -13.62 -6.66
CA ALA A 25 -8.45 -14.68 -7.26
C ALA A 25 -7.86 -14.25 -8.61
N THR A 26 -8.59 -13.46 -9.39
CA THR A 26 -8.09 -12.89 -10.65
C THR A 26 -6.93 -11.93 -10.39
N ALA A 27 -7.05 -11.03 -9.42
CA ALA A 27 -5.96 -10.11 -9.05
C ALA A 27 -4.71 -10.87 -8.61
N GLN A 28 -4.85 -11.91 -7.79
CA GLN A 28 -3.73 -12.75 -7.36
C GLN A 28 -3.08 -13.50 -8.53
N SER A 29 -3.87 -13.94 -9.49
CA SER A 29 -3.36 -14.59 -10.69
C SER A 29 -2.58 -13.63 -11.59
N VAL A 30 -3.02 -12.37 -11.71
CA VAL A 30 -2.26 -11.32 -12.40
C VAL A 30 -0.89 -11.13 -11.75
N GLN A 31 -0.86 -11.07 -10.42
CA GLN A 31 0.39 -10.94 -9.69
C GLN A 31 1.34 -12.10 -9.95
N ALA A 32 0.86 -13.33 -9.86
CA ALA A 32 1.66 -14.52 -10.16
C ALA A 32 2.21 -14.51 -11.60
N LEU A 33 1.42 -14.04 -12.57
CA LEU A 33 1.85 -13.89 -13.96
C LEU A 33 2.94 -12.82 -14.12
N LEU A 34 2.85 -11.71 -13.39
CA LEU A 34 3.90 -10.68 -13.36
C LEU A 34 5.22 -11.22 -12.80
N GLU A 35 5.16 -11.99 -11.73
CA GLU A 35 6.33 -12.62 -11.14
C GLU A 35 6.95 -13.66 -12.08
N LEU A 36 6.13 -14.49 -12.73
CA LEU A 36 6.60 -15.40 -13.78
C LEU A 36 7.27 -14.67 -14.94
N TYR A 37 6.69 -13.55 -15.38
CA TYR A 37 7.33 -12.71 -16.38
C TYR A 37 8.67 -12.16 -15.90
N ASN A 38 8.75 -11.69 -14.66
CA ASN A 38 9.99 -11.14 -14.10
C ASN A 38 11.12 -12.16 -14.04
N VAL A 39 10.81 -13.43 -13.78
CA VAL A 39 11.78 -14.52 -13.71
C VAL A 39 12.13 -15.06 -15.10
N THR A 40 11.12 -15.31 -15.94
CA THR A 40 11.29 -16.01 -17.21
C THR A 40 11.57 -15.11 -18.40
N LYS A 41 11.17 -13.83 -18.30
CA LYS A 41 11.15 -12.84 -19.40
C LYS A 41 10.31 -13.28 -20.62
N ASN A 42 9.41 -14.23 -20.42
CA ASN A 42 8.53 -14.73 -21.47
C ASN A 42 7.29 -13.83 -21.60
N ASP A 43 7.16 -13.14 -22.72
CA ASP A 43 6.08 -12.20 -23.01
C ASP A 43 4.67 -12.82 -22.90
N LYS A 44 4.52 -14.11 -23.08
CA LYS A 44 3.25 -14.83 -22.85
C LYS A 44 2.66 -14.51 -21.48
N TYR A 45 3.49 -14.46 -20.44
CA TYR A 45 3.03 -14.17 -19.08
C TYR A 45 2.68 -12.68 -18.89
N LYS A 46 3.45 -11.78 -19.52
CA LYS A 46 3.14 -10.35 -19.53
C LYS A 46 1.80 -10.06 -20.21
N GLU A 47 1.60 -10.59 -21.41
CA GLU A 47 0.37 -10.40 -22.17
C GLU A 47 -0.84 -10.95 -21.43
N ALA A 48 -0.70 -12.12 -20.82
CA ALA A 48 -1.76 -12.72 -20.01
C ALA A 48 -2.05 -11.88 -18.76
N ALA A 49 -1.02 -11.33 -18.08
CA ALA A 49 -1.18 -10.46 -16.94
C ALA A 49 -1.93 -9.17 -17.32
N VAL A 50 -1.54 -8.53 -18.42
CA VAL A 50 -2.22 -7.31 -18.93
C VAL A 50 -3.67 -7.59 -19.28
N SER A 51 -3.94 -8.68 -19.98
CA SER A 51 -5.32 -9.06 -20.35
C SER A 51 -6.19 -9.32 -19.12
N ALA A 52 -5.70 -10.12 -18.18
CA ALA A 52 -6.44 -10.43 -16.95
C ALA A 52 -6.63 -9.18 -16.07
N ALA A 53 -5.63 -8.29 -15.98
CA ALA A 53 -5.75 -7.05 -15.22
C ALA A 53 -6.82 -6.13 -15.81
N LYS A 54 -6.88 -5.99 -17.13
CA LYS A 54 -7.93 -5.21 -17.81
C LYS A 54 -9.33 -5.77 -17.54
N ILE A 55 -9.50 -7.08 -17.61
CA ILE A 55 -10.78 -7.71 -17.28
C ILE A 55 -11.12 -7.49 -15.80
N TYR A 56 -10.14 -7.57 -14.90
CA TYR A 56 -10.34 -7.35 -13.48
C TYR A 56 -10.81 -5.93 -13.16
N THR A 57 -10.42 -4.91 -13.94
CA THR A 57 -10.91 -3.53 -13.72
C THR A 57 -12.42 -3.42 -13.77
N ALA A 58 -13.10 -4.31 -14.51
CA ALA A 58 -14.57 -4.33 -14.57
C ALA A 58 -15.25 -4.70 -13.25
N SER A 59 -14.54 -5.30 -12.31
CA SER A 59 -15.03 -5.63 -10.97
C SER A 59 -14.67 -4.59 -9.90
N VAL A 60 -13.96 -3.52 -10.29
CA VAL A 60 -13.54 -2.45 -9.39
C VAL A 60 -14.56 -1.31 -9.40
N TYR A 61 -14.96 -0.85 -8.22
CA TYR A 61 -15.84 0.32 -8.12
C TYR A 61 -15.12 1.57 -8.61
N THR A 62 -15.72 2.28 -9.55
CA THR A 62 -15.16 3.50 -10.13
C THR A 62 -15.89 4.76 -9.68
N HIS A 63 -17.03 4.64 -9.02
CA HIS A 63 -17.90 5.73 -8.59
C HIS A 63 -18.57 5.43 -7.25
N PRO A 64 -18.98 6.44 -6.50
CA PRO A 64 -18.70 7.87 -6.71
C PRO A 64 -17.24 8.22 -6.41
N ILE A 65 -16.69 9.17 -7.13
CA ILE A 65 -15.37 9.74 -6.80
C ILE A 65 -15.52 10.55 -5.51
N PRO A 66 -14.70 10.30 -4.47
CA PRO A 66 -14.80 11.03 -3.23
C PRO A 66 -14.45 12.51 -3.40
N THR A 67 -15.12 13.34 -2.62
CA THR A 67 -14.92 14.78 -2.57
C THR A 67 -14.43 15.20 -1.19
N SER A 68 -14.22 16.51 -0.98
CA SER A 68 -13.93 17.09 0.33
C SER A 68 -15.17 17.22 1.23
N ALA A 69 -16.35 16.83 0.76
CA ALA A 69 -17.60 16.95 1.51
C ALA A 69 -17.56 16.12 2.81
N VAL A 70 -18.18 16.70 3.87
CA VAL A 70 -18.42 15.99 5.14
C VAL A 70 -19.85 15.48 5.12
N LYS A 71 -20.03 14.21 5.44
CA LYS A 71 -21.32 13.53 5.54
C LYS A 71 -21.52 13.00 6.94
N ARG A 72 -22.75 13.01 7.41
CA ARG A 72 -23.10 12.41 8.71
C ARG A 72 -23.65 11.01 8.49
N VAL A 73 -22.88 10.01 8.95
CA VAL A 73 -23.23 8.59 8.80
C VAL A 73 -23.40 7.99 10.20
N LYS A 74 -24.62 7.52 10.51
CA LYS A 74 -24.98 6.96 11.82
C LYS A 74 -24.57 7.86 13.00
N GLY A 75 -24.77 9.17 12.85
CA GLY A 75 -24.47 10.16 13.89
C GLY A 75 -23.02 10.61 13.97
N VAL A 76 -22.11 10.05 13.17
CA VAL A 76 -20.70 10.41 13.10
C VAL A 76 -20.44 11.21 11.83
N GLU A 77 -19.72 12.33 11.94
CA GLU A 77 -19.24 13.08 10.78
C GLU A 77 -18.08 12.32 10.14
N ARG A 78 -18.15 12.15 8.82
CA ARG A 78 -17.17 11.47 8.01
C ARG A 78 -16.85 12.31 6.79
N LYS A 79 -15.60 12.41 6.43
CA LYS A 79 -15.22 12.91 5.11
C LYS A 79 -15.63 11.90 4.05
N ASP A 80 -15.94 12.38 2.86
CA ASP A 80 -16.44 11.53 1.77
C ASP A 80 -15.47 10.40 1.41
N TRP A 81 -14.18 10.67 1.42
CA TRP A 81 -13.15 9.68 1.15
C TRP A 81 -13.07 8.57 2.22
N GLU A 82 -13.42 8.86 3.48
CA GLU A 82 -13.42 7.87 4.58
C GLU A 82 -14.51 6.79 4.42
N ILE A 83 -15.50 7.06 3.59
CA ILE A 83 -16.63 6.15 3.34
C ILE A 83 -16.77 5.74 1.88
N SER A 84 -15.82 6.12 1.03
CA SER A 84 -15.81 5.78 -0.38
C SER A 84 -15.48 4.31 -0.61
N GLN A 85 -16.13 3.71 -1.60
CA GLN A 85 -15.83 2.37 -2.10
C GLN A 85 -15.01 2.39 -3.39
N VAL A 86 -14.68 3.57 -3.90
CA VAL A 86 -13.93 3.72 -5.15
C VAL A 86 -12.58 3.01 -5.04
N GLY A 87 -12.24 2.26 -6.06
CA GLY A 87 -10.99 1.50 -6.13
C GLY A 87 -11.04 0.14 -5.41
N LEU A 88 -12.14 -0.21 -4.74
CA LEU A 88 -12.33 -1.50 -4.09
C LEU A 88 -12.98 -2.50 -5.04
N SER A 89 -12.75 -3.78 -4.79
CA SER A 89 -13.44 -4.88 -5.46
C SER A 89 -13.86 -5.95 -4.47
N PHE A 90 -14.60 -6.95 -4.95
CA PHE A 90 -15.07 -8.03 -4.10
C PHE A 90 -13.99 -9.06 -3.80
N GLU A 91 -13.99 -9.59 -2.58
CA GLU A 91 -13.25 -10.80 -2.25
C GLU A 91 -13.82 -12.00 -3.01
N HIS A 92 -15.14 -12.08 -3.08
CA HIS A 92 -15.88 -13.10 -3.82
C HIS A 92 -16.74 -12.42 -4.88
N GLY A 93 -17.19 -13.16 -5.87
CA GLY A 93 -18.11 -12.68 -6.91
C GLY A 93 -19.50 -12.24 -6.42
N GLY A 94 -19.61 -11.88 -5.17
CA GLY A 94 -20.71 -11.09 -4.61
C GLY A 94 -21.86 -11.83 -3.96
N VAL A 95 -21.88 -13.16 -3.84
CA VAL A 95 -23.06 -13.87 -3.29
C VAL A 95 -22.71 -15.02 -2.35
N ALA A 96 -21.53 -15.59 -2.40
CA ALA A 96 -21.18 -16.75 -1.59
C ALA A 96 -20.30 -16.39 -0.40
N GLY A 97 -20.30 -17.20 0.62
CA GLY A 97 -19.39 -17.16 1.73
C GLY A 97 -19.67 -16.04 2.74
N SER A 98 -18.64 -15.40 3.21
CA SER A 98 -18.64 -14.41 4.27
C SER A 98 -19.43 -13.12 3.98
N ALA A 99 -19.79 -12.88 2.70
CA ALA A 99 -20.58 -11.72 2.30
C ALA A 99 -22.07 -11.77 2.73
N ASN A 100 -22.59 -12.91 3.13
CA ASN A 100 -24.04 -13.14 3.26
C ASN A 100 -24.75 -12.33 4.33
N HIS A 101 -24.10 -11.95 5.41
CA HIS A 101 -24.77 -11.34 6.56
C HIS A 101 -24.34 -9.90 6.83
N ARG A 102 -23.24 -9.43 6.21
CA ARG A 102 -22.63 -8.14 6.54
C ARG A 102 -22.33 -7.28 5.32
N GLY A 103 -22.91 -7.62 4.20
CA GLY A 103 -22.61 -6.97 2.93
C GLY A 103 -21.37 -7.54 2.26
N PRO A 104 -21.04 -7.03 1.08
CA PRO A 104 -19.88 -7.50 0.33
C PRO A 104 -18.60 -7.23 1.07
N ILE A 105 -17.67 -8.19 1.06
CA ILE A 105 -16.31 -7.96 1.49
C ILE A 105 -15.59 -7.28 0.35
N LEU A 106 -15.20 -6.04 0.58
CA LEU A 106 -14.47 -5.23 -0.37
C LEU A 106 -13.00 -5.25 0.00
N LEU A 107 -12.14 -5.34 -1.02
CA LEU A 107 -10.70 -5.43 -0.84
C LEU A 107 -9.97 -4.42 -1.73
N ALA A 108 -8.85 -3.96 -1.23
CA ALA A 108 -7.90 -3.13 -1.95
C ALA A 108 -6.61 -3.90 -2.30
N SER A 109 -6.67 -5.22 -2.36
CA SER A 109 -5.51 -6.12 -2.53
C SER A 109 -4.74 -5.95 -3.84
N HIS A 110 -5.35 -5.29 -4.80
CA HIS A 110 -4.83 -5.11 -6.15
C HIS A 110 -4.05 -3.80 -6.37
N ALA A 111 -4.00 -2.91 -5.38
CA ALA A 111 -3.39 -1.59 -5.57
C ALA A 111 -1.91 -1.68 -5.99
N GLY A 112 -1.08 -2.45 -5.29
CA GLY A 112 0.32 -2.65 -5.65
C GLY A 112 0.50 -3.33 -7.00
N MET A 113 -0.32 -4.32 -7.31
CA MET A 113 -0.34 -4.97 -8.62
C MET A 113 -0.63 -3.95 -9.74
N PHE A 114 -1.59 -3.07 -9.57
CA PHE A 114 -1.90 -2.03 -10.55
C PHE A 114 -0.77 -1.00 -10.72
N VAL A 115 -0.06 -0.62 -9.67
CA VAL A 115 1.15 0.22 -9.80
C VAL A 115 2.19 -0.47 -10.69
N ARG A 116 2.44 -1.77 -10.47
CA ARG A 116 3.39 -2.56 -11.29
C ARG A 116 2.90 -2.69 -12.74
N MET A 117 1.60 -2.87 -12.96
CA MET A 117 1.00 -2.87 -14.30
C MET A 117 1.21 -1.54 -15.02
N TYR A 118 1.01 -0.41 -14.33
CA TYR A 118 1.35 0.91 -14.89
C TYR A 118 2.85 1.02 -15.22
N GLY A 119 3.72 0.57 -14.32
CA GLY A 119 5.16 0.56 -14.55
C GLY A 119 5.54 -0.19 -15.85
N LEU A 120 4.83 -1.27 -16.14
CA LEU A 120 5.06 -2.14 -17.30
C LEU A 120 4.42 -1.59 -18.61
N THR A 121 3.20 -1.05 -18.52
CA THR A 121 2.38 -0.73 -19.70
C THR A 121 2.32 0.76 -20.02
N LYS A 122 2.54 1.62 -19.01
CA LYS A 122 2.29 3.07 -19.04
C LYS A 122 0.82 3.44 -19.27
N ASP A 123 -0.09 2.48 -19.12
CA ASP A 123 -1.54 2.73 -19.18
C ASP A 123 -2.00 3.37 -17.86
N SER A 124 -2.40 4.64 -17.93
CA SER A 124 -2.82 5.44 -16.77
C SER A 124 -4.04 4.87 -16.05
N LEU A 125 -4.86 4.05 -16.71
CA LEU A 125 -5.97 3.34 -16.09
C LEU A 125 -5.49 2.60 -14.83
N PHE A 126 -4.40 1.85 -14.93
CA PHE A 126 -3.88 1.07 -13.81
C PHE A 126 -3.41 1.94 -12.64
N LEU A 127 -2.73 3.06 -12.92
CA LEU A 127 -2.29 3.95 -11.84
C LEU A 127 -3.48 4.62 -11.14
N ASN A 128 -4.48 5.03 -11.90
CA ASN A 128 -5.71 5.60 -11.33
C ASN A 128 -6.45 4.58 -10.47
N MET A 129 -6.55 3.33 -10.91
CA MET A 129 -7.13 2.25 -10.12
C MET A 129 -6.34 1.97 -8.84
N ALA A 130 -5.01 1.99 -8.90
CA ALA A 130 -4.15 1.80 -7.74
C ALA A 130 -4.38 2.87 -6.67
N ARG A 131 -4.38 4.13 -7.07
CA ARG A 131 -4.56 5.28 -6.17
C ARG A 131 -5.98 5.34 -5.61
N ALA A 132 -6.99 5.06 -6.42
CA ALA A 132 -8.36 4.93 -5.94
C ALA A 132 -8.51 3.81 -4.90
N ALA A 133 -7.86 2.66 -5.13
CA ALA A 133 -7.86 1.56 -4.17
C ALA A 133 -7.17 1.92 -2.85
N ALA A 134 -6.09 2.69 -2.90
CA ALA A 134 -5.41 3.16 -1.71
C ALA A 134 -6.30 4.09 -0.86
N ILE A 135 -7.03 5.01 -1.49
CA ILE A 135 -8.01 5.88 -0.82
C ILE A 135 -9.16 5.04 -0.25
N GLY A 136 -9.75 4.17 -1.06
CA GLY A 136 -10.89 3.34 -0.64
C GLY A 136 -10.59 2.43 0.54
N ARG A 137 -9.33 2.03 0.73
CA ARG A 137 -8.88 1.26 1.88
C ARG A 137 -9.10 1.99 3.20
N ASP A 138 -8.97 3.29 3.24
CA ASP A 138 -9.10 4.06 4.47
C ASP A 138 -10.51 3.95 5.07
N ALA A 139 -11.50 3.62 4.25
CA ALA A 139 -12.84 3.28 4.71
C ALA A 139 -12.90 2.04 5.63
N PHE A 140 -11.84 1.25 5.72
CA PHE A 140 -11.75 0.06 6.57
C PHE A 140 -11.02 0.30 7.89
N VAL A 141 -10.55 1.51 8.15
CA VAL A 141 -9.79 1.85 9.34
C VAL A 141 -10.67 2.54 10.37
N ASP A 142 -10.64 2.06 11.60
CA ASP A 142 -11.24 2.76 12.73
C ASP A 142 -10.45 4.03 13.04
N LEU A 143 -11.10 5.18 12.95
CA LEU A 143 -10.45 6.49 13.09
C LEU A 143 -9.88 6.79 14.48
N LYS A 144 -10.36 6.10 15.52
CA LYS A 144 -9.89 6.30 16.89
C LYS A 144 -8.69 5.42 17.23
N THR A 145 -8.71 4.20 16.75
CA THR A 145 -7.72 3.19 17.13
C THR A 145 -6.69 2.92 16.04
N GLY A 146 -6.95 3.35 14.80
CA GLY A 146 -6.12 3.03 13.64
C GLY A 146 -6.18 1.55 13.23
N VAL A 147 -7.07 0.76 13.83
CA VAL A 147 -7.18 -0.66 13.54
C VAL A 147 -7.96 -0.87 12.25
N ALA A 148 -7.38 -1.62 11.32
CA ALA A 148 -8.06 -2.01 10.10
C ALA A 148 -9.10 -3.11 10.39
N SER A 149 -10.25 -3.02 9.73
CA SER A 149 -11.31 -4.01 9.77
C SER A 149 -11.33 -4.83 8.49
N TYR A 150 -11.85 -6.04 8.58
CA TYR A 150 -12.07 -6.90 7.41
C TYR A 150 -13.39 -6.58 6.70
N TYR A 151 -14.40 -6.13 7.43
CA TYR A 151 -15.71 -5.83 6.87
C TYR A 151 -15.94 -4.33 6.75
N TRP A 152 -16.45 -3.91 5.60
CA TRP A 152 -16.74 -2.51 5.33
C TRP A 152 -17.81 -1.92 6.27
N ASP A 153 -18.85 -2.69 6.63
CA ASP A 153 -19.90 -2.23 7.55
C ASP A 153 -19.38 -1.99 8.98
N SER A 154 -18.28 -2.60 9.33
CA SER A 154 -17.66 -2.44 10.65
C SER A 154 -17.11 -1.03 10.87
N MET A 155 -16.73 -0.32 9.80
CA MET A 155 -16.30 1.05 9.86
C MET A 155 -17.35 1.98 10.50
N ASN A 156 -18.63 1.73 10.24
CA ASN A 156 -19.72 2.54 10.78
C ASN A 156 -19.98 2.32 12.28
N ASN A 157 -19.45 1.23 12.84
CA ASN A 157 -19.65 0.82 14.23
C ASN A 157 -18.31 0.71 14.99
N GLY A 158 -17.20 1.11 14.38
CA GLY A 158 -15.85 0.90 14.89
C GLY A 158 -15.19 -0.33 14.29
N ALA A 159 -13.98 -0.64 14.74
CA ALA A 159 -13.25 -1.85 14.31
C ALA A 159 -14.09 -3.08 14.64
N GLY A 160 -14.65 -3.69 13.64
CA GLY A 160 -15.63 -4.77 13.78
C GLY A 160 -15.11 -6.02 14.46
N PRO A 161 -15.93 -7.08 14.51
CA PRO A 161 -15.60 -8.31 15.24
C PRO A 161 -14.47 -9.12 14.63
N TYR A 162 -13.88 -8.67 13.51
CA TYR A 162 -12.84 -9.40 12.78
C TYR A 162 -11.53 -8.61 12.60
N PRO A 163 -10.95 -8.03 13.66
CA PRO A 163 -9.64 -7.41 13.55
C PRO A 163 -8.54 -8.42 13.20
N HIS A 164 -8.82 -9.71 13.35
CA HIS A 164 -7.88 -10.77 13.02
C HIS A 164 -7.48 -10.85 11.54
N HIS A 165 -8.25 -10.27 10.64
CA HIS A 165 -7.88 -10.12 9.23
C HIS A 165 -7.14 -8.81 8.91
N ALA A 166 -6.88 -7.97 9.89
CA ALA A 166 -6.13 -6.73 9.73
C ALA A 166 -4.74 -6.94 9.11
N TRP A 167 -4.11 -8.09 9.36
CA TRP A 167 -2.82 -8.45 8.76
C TRP A 167 -2.85 -8.54 7.23
N TRP A 168 -3.97 -8.84 6.62
CA TRP A 168 -4.12 -8.78 5.16
C TRP A 168 -4.08 -7.34 4.67
N GLN A 169 -4.79 -6.46 5.33
CA GLN A 169 -4.77 -5.02 5.01
C GLN A 169 -3.36 -4.46 5.12
N VAL A 170 -2.62 -4.80 6.19
CA VAL A 170 -1.22 -4.40 6.34
C VAL A 170 -0.35 -4.90 5.18
N GLY A 171 -0.53 -6.14 4.75
CA GLY A 171 0.19 -6.71 3.62
C GLY A 171 -0.08 -5.97 2.31
N TRP A 172 -1.34 -5.66 2.01
CA TRP A 172 -1.73 -4.95 0.79
C TRP A 172 -1.29 -3.48 0.79
N ILE A 173 -1.39 -2.82 1.96
CA ILE A 173 -0.87 -1.46 2.13
C ILE A 173 0.62 -1.43 1.85
N THR A 174 1.36 -2.35 2.46
CA THR A 174 2.81 -2.45 2.29
C THR A 174 3.17 -2.70 0.82
N ASP A 175 2.49 -3.62 0.14
CA ASP A 175 2.70 -3.89 -1.28
C ASP A 175 2.44 -2.65 -2.16
N TYR A 176 1.36 -1.91 -1.88
CA TYR A 176 1.08 -0.65 -2.57
C TYR A 176 2.17 0.38 -2.35
N LEU A 177 2.53 0.67 -1.10
CA LEU A 177 3.53 1.68 -0.77
C LEU A 177 4.90 1.36 -1.36
N LEU A 178 5.35 0.11 -1.29
CA LEU A 178 6.62 -0.31 -1.88
C LEU A 178 6.60 -0.21 -3.40
N SER A 179 5.47 -0.49 -4.04
CA SER A 179 5.31 -0.36 -5.48
C SER A 179 5.34 1.10 -5.93
N GLU A 180 4.66 2.01 -5.20
CA GLU A 180 4.72 3.46 -5.44
C GLU A 180 6.13 4.02 -5.17
N ILE A 181 6.80 3.59 -4.12
CA ILE A 181 8.19 3.97 -3.83
C ILE A 181 9.11 3.60 -4.99
N SER A 182 9.02 2.38 -5.49
CA SER A 182 9.82 1.94 -6.63
C SER A 182 9.51 2.77 -7.89
N LEU A 183 8.22 3.02 -8.17
CA LEU A 183 7.79 3.83 -9.30
C LEU A 183 8.30 5.26 -9.21
N ARG A 184 8.04 5.93 -8.07
CA ARG A 184 8.37 7.36 -7.88
C ARG A 184 9.87 7.62 -7.77
N SER A 185 10.66 6.63 -7.32
CA SER A 185 12.12 6.70 -7.29
C SER A 185 12.79 6.24 -8.60
N ASN A 186 12.01 5.92 -9.63
CA ASN A 186 12.51 5.32 -10.88
C ASN A 186 13.40 4.08 -10.62
N GLY A 187 12.98 3.23 -9.69
CA GLY A 187 13.71 1.99 -9.32
C GLY A 187 14.97 2.21 -8.49
N ARG A 188 15.24 3.43 -7.99
CA ARG A 188 16.40 3.69 -7.11
C ARG A 188 16.18 3.26 -5.66
N ILE A 189 14.94 3.10 -5.28
CA ILE A 189 14.53 2.47 -4.03
C ILE A 189 13.76 1.21 -4.41
N THR A 190 14.27 0.06 -4.01
CA THR A 190 13.67 -1.22 -4.38
C THR A 190 13.64 -2.16 -3.19
N TYR A 191 12.50 -2.80 -3.02
CA TYR A 191 12.29 -3.91 -2.11
C TYR A 191 11.64 -5.06 -2.86
N PRO A 192 11.80 -6.32 -2.40
CA PRO A 192 11.04 -7.42 -2.98
C PRO A 192 9.55 -7.08 -2.98
N GLY A 193 8.97 -7.05 -4.17
CA GLY A 193 7.54 -6.75 -4.37
C GLY A 193 6.70 -8.00 -4.26
N GLY A 194 5.39 -7.80 -4.30
CA GLY A 194 4.42 -8.86 -4.23
C GLY A 194 3.57 -8.81 -2.97
N PHE A 195 2.64 -9.73 -2.87
CA PHE A 195 1.75 -9.79 -1.72
C PHE A 195 2.51 -10.19 -0.46
N ILE A 196 2.67 -9.23 0.44
CA ILE A 196 3.33 -9.41 1.73
C ILE A 196 2.25 -9.62 2.78
N THR A 197 2.21 -10.81 3.37
CA THR A 197 1.27 -11.09 4.46
C THR A 197 1.99 -11.55 5.72
N PRO A 198 1.78 -10.90 6.86
CA PRO A 198 2.28 -11.35 8.15
C PRO A 198 1.45 -12.47 8.77
N LYS A 199 0.74 -13.26 7.97
CA LYS A 199 -0.22 -14.27 8.43
C LYS A 199 0.39 -15.32 9.38
N VAL A 200 1.64 -15.64 9.21
CA VAL A 200 2.30 -16.77 9.90
C VAL A 200 2.94 -16.34 11.21
N GLY A 201 2.60 -15.20 11.72
CA GLY A 201 3.07 -14.67 12.99
C GLY A 201 3.76 -13.32 12.86
N PRO A 202 3.82 -12.54 13.92
CA PRO A 202 4.29 -11.16 13.89
C PRO A 202 5.77 -11.00 13.56
N HIS A 203 6.53 -12.08 13.56
CA HIS A 203 7.98 -12.12 13.35
C HIS A 203 8.38 -12.78 12.02
N GLN A 204 7.44 -13.33 11.28
CA GLN A 204 7.68 -13.93 9.97
C GLN A 204 6.91 -13.16 8.92
N THR A 205 7.48 -12.07 8.50
CA THR A 205 6.94 -11.25 7.42
C THR A 205 7.62 -11.66 6.13
N TYR A 206 6.91 -12.39 5.30
CA TYR A 206 7.36 -12.66 3.95
C TYR A 206 7.52 -11.33 3.19
N GLY A 207 8.63 -11.18 2.48
CA GLY A 207 8.88 -9.99 1.68
C GLY A 207 9.63 -8.86 2.39
N PHE A 208 9.95 -8.97 3.67
CA PHE A 208 10.89 -8.06 4.32
C PHE A 208 12.35 -8.45 4.10
N ALA A 209 12.65 -8.99 2.93
CA ALA A 209 14.03 -9.17 2.55
C ALA A 209 14.71 -7.80 2.35
N PRO A 210 16.01 -7.71 2.58
CA PRO A 210 16.76 -6.50 2.35
C PRO A 210 16.51 -5.95 0.97
N GLY A 211 16.25 -4.64 0.91
CA GLY A 211 16.20 -3.90 -0.33
C GLY A 211 17.34 -2.89 -0.41
N THR A 212 17.17 -1.90 -1.26
CA THR A 212 18.11 -0.80 -1.42
C THR A 212 17.41 0.55 -1.39
N VAL A 213 18.03 1.52 -0.73
CA VAL A 213 17.64 2.92 -0.74
C VAL A 213 18.81 3.71 -1.34
N PHE A 214 18.67 4.18 -2.57
CA PHE A 214 19.72 4.87 -3.33
C PHE A 214 21.09 4.15 -3.25
N GLY A 215 21.07 2.83 -3.56
CA GLY A 215 22.26 1.98 -3.52
C GLY A 215 22.71 1.51 -2.13
N THR A 216 22.15 2.04 -1.05
CA THR A 216 22.43 1.56 0.31
C THR A 216 21.53 0.40 0.65
N LYS A 217 22.08 -0.76 1.00
CA LYS A 217 21.31 -1.91 1.49
C LYS A 217 20.63 -1.55 2.80
N ALA A 218 19.34 -1.79 2.88
CA ALA A 218 18.55 -1.49 4.08
C ALA A 218 17.40 -2.48 4.26
N ASP A 219 17.11 -2.82 5.50
CA ASP A 219 16.01 -3.70 5.87
C ASP A 219 14.77 -2.86 6.18
N LEU A 220 13.61 -3.25 5.65
CA LEU A 220 12.34 -2.63 6.04
C LEU A 220 12.08 -2.86 7.54
N ILE A 221 11.59 -1.85 8.20
CA ILE A 221 11.10 -1.95 9.57
C ILE A 221 9.71 -1.34 9.69
N ILE A 222 8.84 -1.99 10.43
CA ILE A 222 7.54 -1.44 10.83
C ILE A 222 7.58 -1.32 12.35
N ARG A 223 7.66 -0.08 12.82
CA ARG A 223 7.72 0.25 14.24
C ARG A 223 6.67 1.30 14.55
N PRO A 224 5.51 0.93 15.11
CA PRO A 224 4.49 1.90 15.50
C PRO A 224 5.06 2.96 16.44
N GLY A 225 4.74 4.22 16.16
CA GLY A 225 5.20 5.35 16.96
C GLY A 225 6.63 5.83 16.69
N LEU A 226 7.41 5.14 15.84
CA LEU A 226 8.77 5.59 15.49
C LEU A 226 8.78 6.98 14.85
N PHE A 227 7.83 7.24 13.99
CA PHE A 227 7.61 8.56 13.40
C PHE A 227 6.16 8.99 13.57
N LYS A 228 5.96 10.28 13.77
CA LYS A 228 4.66 10.94 13.75
C LYS A 228 4.70 12.02 12.69
N LEU A 229 3.69 12.03 11.84
CA LEU A 229 3.45 13.03 10.82
C LEU A 229 2.14 13.74 11.14
N ASP A 230 2.11 15.05 10.99
CA ASP A 230 0.90 15.85 11.22
C ASP A 230 0.01 15.99 9.98
N ASN A 231 0.55 15.67 8.79
CA ASN A 231 -0.18 15.77 7.54
C ASN A 231 -0.68 14.40 7.05
N PRO A 232 -2.00 14.16 7.02
CA PRO A 232 -2.58 12.86 6.61
C PRO A 232 -2.46 12.57 5.11
N ALA A 233 -2.11 13.54 4.27
CA ALA A 233 -1.80 13.31 2.86
C ALA A 233 -0.43 12.66 2.63
N MET A 234 0.38 12.59 3.69
CA MET A 234 1.72 12.02 3.64
C MET A 234 1.73 10.62 4.24
N GLU A 235 2.07 9.64 3.44
CA GLU A 235 2.35 8.26 3.90
C GLU A 235 3.85 8.00 3.98
N TYR A 236 4.24 6.96 4.72
CA TYR A 236 5.66 6.66 4.84
C TYR A 236 5.97 5.18 5.01
N MET A 237 7.18 4.82 4.61
CA MET A 237 7.82 3.55 4.94
C MET A 237 9.17 3.82 5.60
N THR A 238 9.61 2.89 6.45
CA THR A 238 10.87 3.00 7.16
C THR A 238 11.80 1.84 6.84
N ALA A 239 13.10 2.15 6.74
CA ALA A 239 14.12 1.16 6.54
C ALA A 239 15.37 1.46 7.38
N VAL A 240 16.16 0.44 7.71
CA VAL A 240 17.35 0.58 8.54
C VAL A 240 18.54 -0.14 7.92
N ASN A 241 19.68 0.53 7.92
CA ASN A 241 20.99 -0.10 7.76
C ASN A 241 21.72 -0.06 9.11
N GLY A 242 21.70 -1.19 9.82
CA GLY A 242 22.31 -1.30 11.15
C GLY A 242 23.83 -1.17 11.15
N LYS A 243 24.52 -1.58 10.07
CA LYS A 243 25.97 -1.47 9.94
C LYS A 243 26.41 -0.01 9.80
N GLU A 244 25.69 0.76 8.99
CA GLU A 244 25.95 2.18 8.77
C GLU A 244 25.25 3.08 9.80
N LYS A 245 24.52 2.52 10.74
CA LYS A 245 23.74 3.25 11.74
C LYS A 245 22.86 4.32 11.08
N THR A 246 22.06 3.90 10.11
CA THR A 246 21.22 4.80 9.30
C THR A 246 19.78 4.32 9.32
N VAL A 247 18.85 5.23 9.57
CA VAL A 247 17.42 5.06 9.32
C VAL A 247 17.04 5.87 8.10
N PHE A 248 16.22 5.31 7.26
CA PHE A 248 15.58 6.00 6.15
C PHE A 248 14.08 6.11 6.45
N LEU A 249 13.57 7.34 6.44
CA LEU A 249 12.14 7.60 6.40
C LEU A 249 11.79 7.99 4.96
N ILE A 250 11.05 7.14 4.29
CA ILE A 250 10.66 7.30 2.89
C ILE A 250 9.24 7.86 2.88
N LEU A 251 9.09 9.10 2.48
CA LEU A 251 7.83 9.85 2.46
C LEU A 251 7.21 9.82 1.07
N LEU A 252 5.90 9.64 1.01
CA LEU A 252 5.09 9.68 -0.20
C LEU A 252 4.01 10.74 -0.01
N ASN A 253 3.96 11.72 -0.89
CA ASN A 253 2.82 12.62 -0.98
C ASN A 253 1.76 12.00 -1.90
N ASN A 254 0.55 11.76 -1.40
CA ASN A 254 -0.55 11.16 -2.17
C ASN A 254 -1.57 12.20 -2.67
N ASP A 255 -1.25 13.48 -2.53
CA ASP A 255 -2.04 14.59 -3.03
C ASP A 255 -1.53 15.07 -4.40
N ASP A 256 -2.38 15.71 -5.17
CA ASP A 256 -2.07 16.37 -6.44
C ASP A 256 -1.46 17.78 -6.25
N GLU A 257 -1.36 18.24 -5.01
CA GLU A 257 -0.66 19.45 -4.62
C GLU A 257 0.59 19.12 -3.79
N LYS A 258 1.51 20.08 -3.74
CA LYS A 258 2.69 20.03 -2.87
C LYS A 258 2.28 20.05 -1.40
N GLN A 259 2.76 19.10 -0.62
CA GLN A 259 2.43 18.95 0.79
C GLN A 259 3.65 19.11 1.68
N THR A 260 3.43 19.69 2.85
CA THR A 260 4.46 19.81 3.91
C THR A 260 3.95 19.09 5.14
N SER A 261 4.82 18.34 5.80
CA SER A 261 4.54 17.72 7.09
C SER A 261 5.61 18.04 8.11
N GLN A 262 5.19 18.29 9.34
CA GLN A 262 6.06 18.24 10.50
C GLN A 262 6.24 16.78 10.90
N ILE A 263 7.48 16.37 11.09
CA ILE A 263 7.86 15.00 11.39
C ILE A 263 8.60 14.96 12.72
N GLU A 264 8.10 14.13 13.62
CA GLU A 264 8.75 13.84 14.90
C GLU A 264 9.26 12.39 14.92
N MET A 265 10.44 12.16 15.48
CA MET A 265 11.01 10.83 15.64
C MET A 265 11.11 10.46 17.12
N ASP A 266 10.52 9.34 17.50
CA ASP A 266 10.75 8.72 18.80
C ASP A 266 11.87 7.66 18.69
N THR A 267 13.05 8.06 19.13
CA THR A 267 14.25 7.20 19.05
C THR A 267 14.16 5.96 19.95
N GLU A 268 13.32 5.95 20.99
CA GLU A 268 13.13 4.78 21.86
C GLU A 268 12.38 3.66 21.13
N CYS A 269 11.52 4.01 20.19
CA CYS A 269 10.82 3.05 19.34
C CYS A 269 11.74 2.34 18.34
N LEU A 270 12.89 2.91 17.98
CA LEU A 270 13.78 2.29 16.97
C LEU A 270 14.43 1.00 17.49
N PHE A 271 15.03 1.06 18.67
CA PHE A 271 15.63 -0.09 19.34
C PHE A 271 15.27 -0.06 20.83
N PRO A 272 14.17 -0.71 21.24
CA PRO A 272 13.73 -0.70 22.64
C PRO A 272 14.84 -1.04 23.62
N GLY A 273 14.99 -0.22 24.66
CA GLY A 273 16.02 -0.39 25.69
C GLY A 273 17.42 0.08 25.32
N LYS A 274 17.61 0.69 24.14
CA LYS A 274 18.88 1.31 23.74
C LYS A 274 18.72 2.83 23.61
N LYS A 275 19.59 3.57 24.28
CA LYS A 275 19.67 5.03 24.07
C LYS A 275 20.35 5.31 22.74
N ILE A 276 19.62 5.89 21.83
CA ILE A 276 20.10 6.31 20.51
C ILE A 276 20.07 7.84 20.47
N ARG A 277 21.04 8.42 19.81
CA ARG A 277 21.06 9.86 19.52
C ARG A 277 21.20 10.08 18.03
N VAL A 278 20.36 10.91 17.46
CA VAL A 278 20.50 11.37 16.08
C VAL A 278 21.77 12.22 15.98
N LYS A 279 22.55 11.95 14.94
CA LYS A 279 23.84 12.63 14.69
C LYS A 279 23.70 13.70 13.61
N ASN A 280 23.10 13.36 12.50
CA ASN A 280 22.81 14.26 11.40
C ASN A 280 21.67 13.72 10.55
N VAL A 281 21.02 14.61 9.85
CA VAL A 281 19.91 14.30 8.95
C VAL A 281 20.14 14.97 7.60
N ALA A 282 19.77 14.29 6.55
CA ALA A 282 19.76 14.82 5.21
C ALA A 282 18.45 14.46 4.51
N CYS A 283 17.93 15.40 3.75
CA CYS A 283 16.81 15.20 2.85
C CYS A 283 17.33 14.77 1.49
N LEU A 284 16.82 13.68 0.96
CA LEU A 284 17.11 13.20 -0.39
C LEU A 284 15.85 13.35 -1.25
N ASP A 285 16.02 13.90 -2.45
CA ASP A 285 14.96 13.93 -3.44
C ASP A 285 14.76 12.54 -4.12
N ASN A 286 13.85 12.47 -5.07
CA ASN A 286 13.56 11.23 -5.80
C ASN A 286 14.73 10.75 -6.69
N GLN A 287 15.76 11.56 -6.89
CA GLN A 287 17.00 11.22 -7.60
C GLN A 287 18.11 10.79 -6.63
N GLY A 288 17.93 11.01 -5.32
CA GLY A 288 18.91 10.73 -4.28
C GLY A 288 19.92 11.86 -4.05
N TYR A 289 19.69 13.07 -4.61
CA TYR A 289 20.49 14.25 -4.26
C TYR A 289 20.21 14.63 -2.83
N SER A 290 21.29 14.82 -2.06
CA SER A 290 21.25 14.98 -0.62
C SER A 290 21.46 16.43 -0.23
N THR A 291 20.54 16.98 0.55
CA THR A 291 20.64 18.29 1.17
C THR A 291 20.62 18.12 2.69
N PRO A 292 21.63 18.59 3.44
CA PRO A 292 21.58 18.58 4.90
C PRO A 292 20.38 19.37 5.42
N ILE A 293 19.78 18.91 6.50
CA ILE A 293 18.73 19.64 7.20
C ILE A 293 19.09 19.78 8.67
N ASP A 294 18.72 20.92 9.24
CA ASP A 294 18.95 21.23 10.65
C ASP A 294 17.93 20.51 11.56
N GLY A 295 18.32 20.29 12.79
CA GLY A 295 17.50 19.62 13.80
C GLY A 295 17.81 18.15 13.93
N VAL A 296 17.50 17.60 15.09
CA VAL A 296 17.78 16.19 15.44
C VAL A 296 16.53 15.41 15.88
N GLU A 297 15.41 16.10 16.07
CA GLU A 297 14.18 15.47 16.58
C GLU A 297 12.93 15.82 15.77
N ASN A 298 12.88 17.04 15.21
CA ASN A 298 11.71 17.54 14.48
C ASN A 298 12.13 18.15 13.14
N TRP A 299 11.44 17.83 12.07
CA TRP A 299 11.74 18.32 10.73
C TRP A 299 10.47 18.73 9.99
N ASN A 300 10.52 19.86 9.29
CA ASN A 300 9.53 20.22 8.31
C ASN A 300 10.01 19.76 6.92
N VAL A 301 9.26 18.86 6.32
CA VAL A 301 9.61 18.28 5.02
C VAL A 301 8.51 18.55 4.03
N THR A 302 8.89 19.12 2.89
CA THR A 302 8.00 19.36 1.77
C THR A 302 8.25 18.35 0.68
N THR A 303 7.18 17.76 0.15
CA THR A 303 7.22 16.80 -0.95
C THR A 303 6.30 17.28 -2.07
N ASP A 304 6.77 17.22 -3.31
CA ASP A 304 5.99 17.64 -4.48
C ASP A 304 4.74 16.77 -4.67
N ALA A 305 3.80 17.24 -5.48
CA ALA A 305 2.58 16.50 -5.83
C ALA A 305 2.92 15.08 -6.33
N TYR A 306 2.28 14.08 -5.76
CA TYR A 306 2.58 12.65 -6.01
C TYR A 306 4.08 12.32 -5.95
N GLY A 307 4.84 13.11 -5.19
CA GLY A 307 6.29 13.02 -5.08
C GLY A 307 6.76 12.01 -4.02
N LEU A 308 8.10 11.90 -3.96
CA LEU A 308 8.81 11.10 -2.97
C LEU A 308 9.97 11.91 -2.43
N THR A 309 10.14 11.87 -1.10
CA THR A 309 11.26 12.48 -0.38
C THR A 309 11.76 11.50 0.67
N VAL A 310 13.07 11.44 0.91
CA VAL A 310 13.62 10.53 1.90
C VAL A 310 14.45 11.30 2.92
N LEU A 311 14.16 11.12 4.21
CA LEU A 311 15.05 11.52 5.27
C LEU A 311 16.05 10.41 5.56
N LYS A 312 17.33 10.71 5.38
CA LYS A 312 18.47 9.87 5.76
C LYS A 312 18.97 10.31 7.12
N ILE A 313 18.71 9.54 8.15
CA ILE A 313 18.97 9.87 9.55
C ILE A 313 20.11 9.00 10.04
N LYS A 314 21.26 9.60 10.34
CA LYS A 314 22.40 8.92 10.99
C LYS A 314 22.24 8.99 12.49
N TYR A 315 22.53 7.86 13.18
CA TYR A 315 22.47 7.77 14.63
C TYR A 315 23.75 7.19 15.24
N LYS A 316 23.92 7.31 16.56
CA LYS A 316 25.03 6.77 17.35
C LYS A 316 24.54 6.15 18.64
#